data_d1ebc0ea44c2fe10223b7e85aae0cbe3
#
_entry.id   d1ebc0ea44c2fe10223b7e85aae0cbe3
#
_cell.length_a   1.000
_cell.length_b   1.000
_cell.length_c   1.000
_cell.angle_alpha   90.00
_cell.angle_beta   90.00
_cell.angle_gamma   90.00
#
_symmetry.space_group_name_H-M   'P 1'
#
loop_
_entity.id
_entity.type
_entity.pdbx_description
1 polymer ?
#
loop_
_entity_poly.entity_id
_entity_poly.type
_entity_poly.pdbx_seq_one_letter_code
_entity_poly.pdbx_strand_id
1 'polypeptide(L)'
;MRVPSSVLRLAALPLGLVFAATALATEDSQLVESINVYRSQAQRCANQASSELPPLTSDPRLVLSPIGNVDLQQAMARASYPMVNVQAISMSGPRDATSAMAAIKESFCQVVLNPQFIDVGVSHEGRDWRIVLARPLLTARLGDATAEGQKLLETLNAARSQPRQCGGQPFASASPLAWNATLAAAAEKHSRSMANNNFFDHKDRDGRTPGDRAELEGYSGQQVGENIAAGQDTVRKVVDGWLASPGHCANLMNPQYHELGAAYAVDPKSDAGIYWTAMFGAP
;
A
#
# COMPACT_ATOMS: atom_id res chain seq x y z
N MET A 1 -12.05 77.16 -22.23
CA MET A 1 -11.35 75.83 -22.31
C MET A 1 -11.73 75.01 -21.08
N ARG A 2 -12.54 74.01 -21.27
CA ARG A 2 -12.96 73.09 -20.15
C ARG A 2 -12.17 71.78 -20.29
N VAL A 3 -11.47 71.39 -19.21
CA VAL A 3 -10.74 70.16 -19.10
C VAL A 3 -11.69 69.05 -18.56
N PRO A 4 -11.84 67.91 -19.16
CA PRO A 4 -12.65 66.84 -18.61
C PRO A 4 -11.85 66.00 -17.58
N SER A 5 -12.44 65.84 -16.40
CA SER A 5 -11.92 64.93 -15.32
C SER A 5 -12.17 63.47 -15.67
N SER A 6 -11.11 62.70 -15.82
CA SER A 6 -11.18 61.26 -15.99
C SER A 6 -11.34 60.56 -14.63
N VAL A 7 -12.48 59.89 -14.44
CA VAL A 7 -12.75 59.06 -13.26
C VAL A 7 -12.16 57.68 -13.48
N LEU A 8 -11.11 57.36 -12.71
CA LEU A 8 -10.49 56.06 -12.68
C LEU A 8 -11.37 55.09 -11.85
N ARG A 9 -12.04 54.15 -12.50
CA ARG A 9 -12.80 53.09 -11.81
C ARG A 9 -11.83 51.95 -11.44
N LEU A 10 -11.54 51.81 -10.15
CA LEU A 10 -10.92 50.59 -9.62
C LEU A 10 -11.93 49.43 -9.67
N ALA A 11 -11.64 48.42 -10.46
CA ALA A 11 -12.35 47.15 -10.43
C ALA A 11 -11.79 46.29 -9.29
N ALA A 12 -12.58 46.08 -8.25
CA ALA A 12 -12.26 45.10 -7.21
C ALA A 12 -12.54 43.70 -7.73
N LEU A 13 -11.49 42.90 -7.88
CA LEU A 13 -11.59 41.44 -8.13
C LEU A 13 -12.00 40.75 -6.82
N PRO A 14 -13.04 39.89 -6.82
CA PRO A 14 -13.35 39.07 -5.65
C PRO A 14 -12.28 38.00 -5.46
N LEU A 15 -11.63 38.03 -4.30
CA LEU A 15 -10.76 36.95 -3.84
C LEU A 15 -11.63 35.72 -3.51
N GLY A 16 -11.74 34.80 -4.46
CA GLY A 16 -12.40 33.52 -4.23
C GLY A 16 -11.59 32.68 -3.25
N LEU A 17 -12.07 32.52 -2.02
CA LEU A 17 -11.57 31.51 -1.09
C LEU A 17 -11.90 30.12 -1.65
N VAL A 18 -10.90 29.46 -2.20
CA VAL A 18 -10.98 28.03 -2.51
C VAL A 18 -10.84 27.28 -1.19
N PHE A 19 -11.97 26.87 -0.61
CA PHE A 19 -11.96 25.88 0.46
C PHE A 19 -11.57 24.54 -0.16
N ALA A 20 -10.35 24.07 0.09
CA ALA A 20 -9.98 22.69 -0.15
C ALA A 20 -10.78 21.84 0.85
N ALA A 21 -11.85 21.20 0.37
CA ALA A 21 -12.57 20.19 1.14
C ALA A 21 -11.60 19.01 1.34
N THR A 22 -11.05 18.86 2.53
CA THR A 22 -10.41 17.62 2.96
C THR A 22 -11.49 16.55 3.00
N ALA A 23 -11.48 15.62 2.04
CA ALA A 23 -12.34 14.44 2.10
C ALA A 23 -11.98 13.70 3.40
N LEU A 24 -12.91 13.68 4.35
CA LEU A 24 -12.75 12.85 5.54
C LEU A 24 -12.74 11.37 5.08
N ALA A 25 -11.76 10.61 5.55
CA ALA A 25 -11.70 9.19 5.27
C ALA A 25 -12.99 8.53 5.78
N THR A 26 -13.58 7.65 4.97
CA THR A 26 -14.77 6.90 5.39
C THR A 26 -14.41 5.89 6.47
N GLU A 27 -15.37 5.46 7.29
CA GLU A 27 -15.18 4.41 8.29
C GLU A 27 -14.62 3.13 7.65
N ASP A 28 -15.05 2.78 6.44
CA ASP A 28 -14.55 1.62 5.69
C ASP A 28 -13.04 1.76 5.40
N SER A 29 -12.60 2.93 4.93
CA SER A 29 -11.19 3.18 4.64
C SER A 29 -10.34 3.26 5.92
N GLN A 30 -10.88 3.80 7.01
CA GLN A 30 -10.22 3.81 8.31
C GLN A 30 -10.03 2.40 8.88
N LEU A 31 -11.00 1.51 8.67
CA LEU A 31 -10.87 0.12 9.07
C LEU A 31 -9.79 -0.60 8.26
N VAL A 32 -9.72 -0.39 6.93
CA VAL A 32 -8.64 -0.95 6.09
C VAL A 32 -7.28 -0.47 6.56
N GLU A 33 -7.12 0.83 6.84
CA GLU A 33 -5.88 1.39 7.38
C GLU A 33 -5.51 0.74 8.72
N SER A 34 -6.47 0.60 9.63
CA SER A 34 -6.26 -0.03 10.94
C SER A 34 -5.85 -1.51 10.83
N ILE A 35 -6.42 -2.26 9.88
CA ILE A 35 -6.02 -3.64 9.58
C ILE A 35 -4.59 -3.65 9.05
N ASN A 36 -4.23 -2.76 8.14
CA ASN A 36 -2.89 -2.68 7.57
C ASN A 36 -1.83 -2.29 8.61
N VAL A 37 -2.13 -1.36 9.51
CA VAL A 37 -1.26 -1.04 10.66
C VAL A 37 -1.07 -2.26 11.57
N TYR A 38 -2.13 -3.03 11.82
CA TYR A 38 -2.05 -4.24 12.63
C TYR A 38 -1.21 -5.33 11.96
N ARG A 39 -1.32 -5.49 10.65
CA ARG A 39 -0.55 -6.45 9.84
C ARG A 39 0.94 -6.08 9.73
N SER A 40 1.28 -4.79 9.70
CA SER A 40 2.66 -4.32 9.53
C SER A 40 3.56 -4.51 10.78
N GLN A 41 3.04 -5.13 11.82
CA GLN A 41 3.75 -5.39 13.06
C GLN A 41 3.64 -6.85 13.45
N ALA A 42 4.67 -7.40 14.09
CA ALA A 42 4.59 -8.73 14.69
C ALA A 42 3.48 -8.77 15.74
N GLN A 43 2.55 -9.69 15.62
CA GLN A 43 1.38 -9.83 16.49
C GLN A 43 1.36 -11.19 17.20
N ARG A 44 0.53 -11.29 18.23
CA ARG A 44 0.13 -12.57 18.81
C ARG A 44 -1.37 -12.76 18.67
N CYS A 45 -1.74 -13.87 18.05
CA CYS A 45 -3.13 -14.25 17.84
C CYS A 45 -3.32 -15.71 18.23
N ALA A 46 -4.25 -16.02 19.13
CA ALA A 46 -4.53 -17.37 19.61
C ALA A 46 -3.26 -18.15 20.00
N ASN A 47 -2.34 -17.48 20.73
CA ASN A 47 -1.02 -18.01 21.17
C ASN A 47 0.00 -18.29 20.05
N GLN A 48 -0.29 -17.94 18.82
CA GLN A 48 0.65 -17.99 17.71
C GLN A 48 1.21 -16.60 17.45
N ALA A 49 2.53 -16.51 17.22
CA ALA A 49 3.18 -15.30 16.76
C ALA A 49 3.04 -15.20 15.23
N SER A 50 2.70 -14.02 14.72
CA SER A 50 2.82 -13.70 13.30
C SER A 50 4.06 -12.83 13.08
N SER A 51 4.69 -12.96 11.91
CA SER A 51 5.63 -11.96 11.40
C SER A 51 4.89 -10.72 10.93
N GLU A 52 5.63 -9.70 10.55
CA GLU A 52 5.12 -8.59 9.77
C GLU A 52 4.56 -9.10 8.43
N LEU A 53 3.44 -8.53 7.99
CA LEU A 53 2.77 -8.92 6.75
C LEU A 53 2.61 -7.72 5.82
N PRO A 54 2.59 -7.97 4.50
CA PRO A 54 2.33 -6.92 3.53
C PRO A 54 0.94 -6.29 3.76
N PRO A 55 0.79 -5.00 3.44
CA PRO A 55 -0.51 -4.34 3.49
C PRO A 55 -1.46 -4.98 2.47
N LEU A 56 -2.72 -5.11 2.86
CA LEU A 56 -3.80 -5.48 1.95
C LEU A 56 -4.12 -4.31 1.02
N THR A 57 -4.38 -4.61 -0.24
CA THR A 57 -4.81 -3.63 -1.24
C THR A 57 -6.33 -3.58 -1.29
N SER A 58 -6.92 -2.39 -1.23
CA SER A 58 -8.36 -2.23 -1.40
C SER A 58 -8.78 -2.55 -2.83
N ASP A 59 -9.75 -3.46 -2.99
CA ASP A 59 -10.34 -3.78 -4.30
C ASP A 59 -11.86 -3.58 -4.23
N PRO A 60 -12.44 -2.67 -5.04
CA PRO A 60 -13.87 -2.37 -5.00
C PRO A 60 -14.75 -3.57 -5.38
N ARG A 61 -14.21 -4.57 -6.08
CA ARG A 61 -14.94 -5.81 -6.43
C ARG A 61 -15.20 -6.70 -5.22
N LEU A 62 -14.46 -6.48 -4.12
CA LEU A 62 -14.63 -7.18 -2.85
C LEU A 62 -15.60 -6.48 -1.89
N VAL A 63 -16.10 -5.29 -2.25
CA VAL A 63 -17.07 -4.55 -1.44
C VAL A 63 -18.46 -5.16 -1.65
N LEU A 64 -18.88 -6.01 -0.70
CA LEU A 64 -20.15 -6.72 -0.75
C LEU A 64 -21.10 -6.15 0.30
N SER A 65 -22.43 -6.30 0.09
CA SER A 65 -23.42 -5.85 1.10
C SER A 65 -23.09 -6.42 2.49
N PRO A 66 -23.09 -5.62 3.54
CA PRO A 66 -22.83 -6.10 4.90
C PRO A 66 -23.99 -6.93 5.47
N ILE A 67 -25.18 -6.82 4.87
CA ILE A 67 -26.42 -7.49 5.33
C ILE A 67 -26.67 -8.76 4.53
N GLY A 68 -27.21 -9.77 5.20
CA GLY A 68 -27.66 -11.04 4.62
C GLY A 68 -26.53 -12.03 4.33
N ASN A 69 -26.91 -13.22 3.89
CA ASN A 69 -25.97 -14.26 3.50
C ASN A 69 -25.48 -14.02 2.06
N VAL A 70 -24.19 -14.14 1.84
CA VAL A 70 -23.55 -13.98 0.54
C VAL A 70 -22.78 -15.25 0.19
N ASP A 71 -23.12 -15.84 -0.94
CA ASP A 71 -22.26 -16.84 -1.58
C ASP A 71 -21.04 -16.14 -2.18
N LEU A 72 -19.90 -16.28 -1.51
CA LEU A 72 -18.65 -15.59 -1.90
C LEU A 72 -18.16 -16.02 -3.29
N GLN A 73 -18.29 -17.30 -3.64
CA GLN A 73 -17.87 -17.82 -4.95
C GLN A 73 -18.67 -17.14 -6.06
N GLN A 74 -19.99 -17.11 -5.89
CA GLN A 74 -20.87 -16.50 -6.87
C GLN A 74 -20.68 -14.97 -6.94
N ALA A 75 -20.46 -14.32 -5.78
CA ALA A 75 -20.19 -12.88 -5.72
C ALA A 75 -18.89 -12.52 -6.46
N MET A 76 -17.82 -13.28 -6.25
CA MET A 76 -16.54 -13.07 -6.96
C MET A 76 -16.68 -13.30 -8.46
N ALA A 77 -17.41 -14.32 -8.87
CA ALA A 77 -17.68 -14.59 -10.29
C ALA A 77 -18.45 -13.42 -10.95
N ARG A 78 -19.48 -12.89 -10.29
CA ARG A 78 -20.25 -11.72 -10.79
C ARG A 78 -19.41 -10.46 -10.84
N ALA A 79 -18.52 -10.26 -9.88
CA ALA A 79 -17.59 -9.13 -9.83
C ALA A 79 -16.41 -9.27 -10.80
N SER A 80 -16.33 -10.37 -11.58
CA SER A 80 -15.19 -10.71 -12.43
C SER A 80 -13.86 -10.63 -11.67
N TYR A 81 -13.85 -11.15 -10.45
CA TYR A 81 -12.66 -11.25 -9.60
C TYR A 81 -12.15 -12.70 -9.60
N PRO A 82 -11.18 -13.06 -10.46
CA PRO A 82 -10.56 -14.37 -10.43
C PRO A 82 -9.75 -14.54 -9.16
N MET A 83 -9.98 -15.62 -8.43
CA MET A 83 -9.37 -15.83 -7.12
C MET A 83 -8.86 -17.24 -6.92
N VAL A 84 -7.88 -17.38 -6.03
CA VAL A 84 -7.40 -18.65 -5.46
C VAL A 84 -8.17 -18.96 -4.18
N ASN A 85 -8.39 -17.94 -3.33
CA ASN A 85 -9.05 -18.07 -2.04
C ASN A 85 -9.80 -16.78 -1.70
N VAL A 86 -10.91 -16.90 -0.99
CA VAL A 86 -11.70 -15.79 -0.45
C VAL A 86 -12.31 -16.16 0.90
N GLN A 87 -12.29 -15.21 1.82
CA GLN A 87 -12.92 -15.34 3.14
C GLN A 87 -13.60 -14.04 3.52
N ALA A 88 -14.71 -14.13 4.23
CA ALA A 88 -15.39 -12.95 4.78
C ALA A 88 -15.50 -13.02 6.29
N ILE A 89 -15.31 -11.87 6.93
CA ILE A 89 -15.71 -11.59 8.30
C ILE A 89 -17.02 -10.81 8.22
N SER A 90 -18.04 -11.31 8.92
CA SER A 90 -19.32 -10.60 9.10
C SER A 90 -19.55 -10.43 10.58
N MET A 91 -19.81 -9.20 11.02
CA MET A 91 -20.07 -8.89 12.43
C MET A 91 -21.14 -7.81 12.57
N SER A 92 -21.89 -7.88 13.64
CA SER A 92 -22.90 -6.89 14.01
C SER A 92 -22.57 -6.36 15.40
N GLY A 93 -22.70 -5.07 15.61
CA GLY A 93 -22.48 -4.43 16.92
C GLY A 93 -21.53 -3.24 16.92
N PRO A 94 -20.35 -3.28 16.24
CA PRO A 94 -19.43 -2.14 16.22
C PRO A 94 -20.09 -0.88 15.66
N ARG A 95 -19.79 0.29 16.27
CA ARG A 95 -20.39 1.58 15.88
C ARG A 95 -19.53 2.34 14.87
N ASP A 96 -18.25 2.05 14.84
CA ASP A 96 -17.20 2.77 14.10
C ASP A 96 -16.06 1.82 13.77
N ALA A 97 -15.11 2.27 12.94
CA ALA A 97 -13.94 1.51 12.54
C ALA A 97 -13.08 1.08 13.73
N THR A 98 -12.97 1.89 14.77
CA THR A 98 -12.17 1.59 15.97
C THR A 98 -12.74 0.39 16.72
N SER A 99 -14.05 0.39 16.96
CA SER A 99 -14.73 -0.73 17.63
C SER A 99 -14.80 -1.98 16.76
N ALA A 100 -14.89 -1.82 15.43
CA ALA A 100 -14.80 -2.92 14.47
C ALA A 100 -13.40 -3.57 14.51
N MET A 101 -12.33 -2.76 14.54
CA MET A 101 -10.96 -3.27 14.66
C MET A 101 -10.71 -3.97 16.01
N ALA A 102 -11.30 -3.49 17.09
CA ALA A 102 -11.21 -4.17 18.38
C ALA A 102 -11.83 -5.58 18.32
N ALA A 103 -13.02 -5.71 17.74
CA ALA A 103 -13.69 -7.00 17.54
C ALA A 103 -12.88 -7.94 16.62
N ILE A 104 -12.25 -7.40 15.57
CA ILE A 104 -11.37 -8.17 14.69
C ILE A 104 -10.18 -8.73 15.45
N LYS A 105 -9.50 -7.91 16.26
CA LYS A 105 -8.35 -8.35 17.07
C LYS A 105 -8.72 -9.45 18.05
N GLU A 106 -9.90 -9.38 18.64
CA GLU A 106 -10.39 -10.35 19.62
C GLU A 106 -10.79 -11.68 18.98
N SER A 107 -11.58 -11.64 17.89
CA SER A 107 -12.28 -12.81 17.39
C SER A 107 -11.82 -13.30 16.01
N PHE A 108 -11.15 -12.44 15.21
CA PHE A 108 -10.85 -12.71 13.81
C PHE A 108 -9.38 -12.43 13.46
N CYS A 109 -8.50 -12.30 14.46
CA CYS A 109 -7.10 -11.98 14.22
C CYS A 109 -6.41 -13.01 13.30
N GLN A 110 -6.74 -14.30 13.37
CA GLN A 110 -6.18 -15.32 12.49
C GLN A 110 -6.54 -15.10 11.01
N VAL A 111 -7.73 -14.55 10.75
CA VAL A 111 -8.19 -14.28 9.39
C VAL A 111 -7.42 -13.11 8.80
N VAL A 112 -7.34 -11.99 9.52
CA VAL A 112 -6.65 -10.79 9.02
C VAL A 112 -5.12 -10.93 9.01
N LEU A 113 -4.56 -11.83 9.82
CA LEU A 113 -3.13 -12.16 9.85
C LEU A 113 -2.76 -13.34 8.93
N ASN A 114 -3.67 -13.82 8.08
CA ASN A 114 -3.33 -14.84 7.10
C ASN A 114 -2.48 -14.22 5.97
N PRO A 115 -1.23 -14.69 5.76
CA PRO A 115 -0.33 -14.14 4.75
C PRO A 115 -0.80 -14.34 3.31
N GLN A 116 -1.72 -15.28 3.06
CA GLN A 116 -2.24 -15.55 1.73
C GLN A 116 -3.18 -14.47 1.20
N PHE A 117 -3.78 -13.65 2.08
CA PHE A 117 -4.68 -12.60 1.63
C PHE A 117 -3.92 -11.34 1.22
N ILE A 118 -4.27 -10.83 0.05
CA ILE A 118 -3.61 -9.73 -0.65
C ILE A 118 -4.55 -8.54 -0.82
N ASP A 119 -5.81 -8.82 -1.18
CA ASP A 119 -6.81 -7.81 -1.43
C ASP A 119 -7.88 -7.80 -0.33
N VAL A 120 -8.48 -6.64 -0.09
CA VAL A 120 -9.55 -6.44 0.89
C VAL A 120 -10.65 -5.54 0.35
N GLY A 121 -11.89 -5.87 0.68
CA GLY A 121 -13.05 -4.99 0.56
C GLY A 121 -13.73 -4.86 1.91
N VAL A 122 -14.10 -3.64 2.29
CA VAL A 122 -14.82 -3.33 3.52
C VAL A 122 -16.10 -2.61 3.18
N SER A 123 -17.18 -2.95 3.86
CA SER A 123 -18.46 -2.26 3.82
C SER A 123 -19.14 -2.31 5.17
N HIS A 124 -19.89 -1.26 5.50
CA HIS A 124 -20.76 -1.26 6.66
C HIS A 124 -22.08 -0.57 6.37
N GLU A 125 -23.11 -0.97 7.10
CA GLU A 125 -24.42 -0.32 7.16
C GLU A 125 -24.93 -0.33 8.60
N GLY A 126 -24.98 0.85 9.21
CA GLY A 126 -25.30 0.98 10.63
C GLY A 126 -24.25 0.31 11.51
N ARG A 127 -24.59 -0.86 12.05
CA ARG A 127 -23.72 -1.66 12.94
C ARG A 127 -23.29 -2.99 12.33
N ASP A 128 -23.68 -3.24 11.09
CA ASP A 128 -23.34 -4.46 10.37
C ASP A 128 -22.13 -4.19 9.48
N TRP A 129 -21.11 -5.01 9.63
CA TRP A 129 -19.82 -4.89 8.94
C TRP A 129 -19.54 -6.16 8.14
N ARG A 130 -19.01 -5.98 6.95
CA ARG A 130 -18.44 -7.07 6.16
C ARG A 130 -17.06 -6.71 5.66
N ILE A 131 -16.10 -7.57 5.97
CA ILE A 131 -14.72 -7.49 5.50
C ILE A 131 -14.48 -8.74 4.65
N VAL A 132 -14.19 -8.55 3.37
CA VAL A 132 -13.86 -9.63 2.44
C VAL A 132 -12.36 -9.58 2.17
N LEU A 133 -11.68 -10.68 2.45
CA LEU A 133 -10.25 -10.83 2.18
C LEU A 133 -10.09 -11.88 1.07
N ALA A 134 -9.24 -11.60 0.10
CA ALA A 134 -9.06 -12.48 -1.03
C ALA A 134 -7.60 -12.61 -1.44
N ARG A 135 -7.27 -13.79 -1.98
CA ARG A 135 -6.06 -14.05 -2.76
C ARG A 135 -6.46 -14.05 -4.23
N PRO A 136 -6.04 -13.06 -5.04
CA PRO A 136 -6.31 -13.07 -6.46
C PRO A 136 -5.57 -14.19 -7.17
N LEU A 137 -6.16 -14.70 -8.24
CA LEU A 137 -5.41 -15.49 -9.22
C LEU A 137 -4.50 -14.54 -9.99
N LEU A 138 -3.19 -14.76 -9.93
CA LEU A 138 -2.23 -13.95 -10.68
C LEU A 138 -2.46 -14.14 -12.17
N THR A 139 -2.99 -13.14 -12.84
CA THR A 139 -3.31 -13.17 -14.27
C THR A 139 -2.41 -12.25 -15.09
N ALA A 140 -1.75 -11.28 -14.44
CA ALA A 140 -0.86 -10.36 -15.12
C ALA A 140 0.42 -11.07 -15.59
N ARG A 141 0.76 -10.87 -16.85
CA ARG A 141 2.09 -11.18 -17.38
C ARG A 141 2.93 -9.92 -17.20
N LEU A 142 3.68 -9.88 -16.11
CA LEU A 142 4.66 -8.83 -15.91
C LEU A 142 5.78 -8.96 -16.94
N GLY A 143 6.35 -7.83 -17.31
CA GLY A 143 7.51 -7.76 -18.18
C GLY A 143 8.80 -8.18 -17.47
N ASP A 144 9.92 -7.80 -18.01
CA ASP A 144 11.21 -7.99 -17.34
C ASP A 144 11.29 -7.15 -16.06
N ALA A 145 12.05 -7.64 -15.08
CA ALA A 145 12.08 -7.06 -13.73
C ALA A 145 12.56 -5.60 -13.73
N THR A 146 13.53 -5.28 -14.60
CA THR A 146 14.05 -3.90 -14.74
C THR A 146 12.99 -2.98 -15.33
N ALA A 147 12.28 -3.42 -16.39
CA ALA A 147 11.23 -2.63 -17.02
C ALA A 147 10.06 -2.36 -16.04
N GLU A 148 9.65 -3.35 -15.27
CA GLU A 148 8.61 -3.15 -14.24
C GLU A 148 9.13 -2.27 -13.08
N GLY A 149 10.41 -2.40 -12.70
CA GLY A 149 11.05 -1.51 -11.73
C GLY A 149 11.07 -0.05 -12.19
N GLN A 150 11.32 0.22 -13.47
CA GLN A 150 11.27 1.57 -14.05
C GLN A 150 9.82 2.13 -14.06
N LYS A 151 8.82 1.31 -14.39
CA LYS A 151 7.40 1.71 -14.29
C LYS A 151 7.02 2.02 -12.84
N LEU A 152 7.60 1.28 -11.88
CA LEU A 152 7.39 1.54 -10.47
C LEU A 152 8.00 2.89 -10.08
N LEU A 153 9.21 3.22 -10.52
CA LEU A 153 9.83 4.54 -10.34
C LEU A 153 8.94 5.67 -10.88
N GLU A 154 8.42 5.53 -12.10
CA GLU A 154 7.53 6.53 -12.70
C GLU A 154 6.26 6.74 -11.85
N THR A 155 5.65 5.64 -11.40
CA THR A 155 4.43 5.68 -10.57
C THR A 155 4.70 6.30 -9.20
N LEU A 156 5.84 5.97 -8.57
CA LEU A 156 6.28 6.59 -7.31
C LEU A 156 6.55 8.07 -7.48
N ASN A 157 7.21 8.49 -8.55
CA ASN A 157 7.48 9.90 -8.81
C ASN A 157 6.18 10.70 -9.04
N ALA A 158 5.20 10.12 -9.71
CA ALA A 158 3.87 10.72 -9.82
C ALA A 158 3.20 10.88 -8.44
N ALA A 159 3.35 9.90 -7.54
CA ALA A 159 2.85 9.99 -6.18
C ALA A 159 3.57 11.06 -5.36
N ARG A 160 4.90 11.15 -5.45
CA ARG A 160 5.75 12.11 -4.74
C ARG A 160 5.52 13.57 -5.17
N SER A 161 5.07 13.79 -6.38
CA SER A 161 4.80 15.14 -6.90
C SER A 161 3.63 15.87 -6.22
N GLN A 162 2.83 15.16 -5.42
CA GLN A 162 1.67 15.71 -4.72
C GLN A 162 1.84 15.59 -3.21
N PRO A 163 1.43 16.62 -2.42
CA PRO A 163 1.40 16.52 -0.97
C PRO A 163 0.43 15.43 -0.53
N ARG A 164 0.75 14.73 0.58
CA ARG A 164 -0.04 13.59 1.08
C ARG A 164 -0.15 13.57 2.60
N GLN A 165 -1.17 12.87 3.07
CA GLN A 165 -1.27 12.42 4.45
C GLN A 165 -0.84 10.95 4.50
N CYS A 166 0.14 10.62 5.33
CA CYS A 166 0.56 9.26 5.61
C CYS A 166 0.21 8.94 7.06
N GLY A 167 -0.90 8.25 7.29
CA GLY A 167 -1.37 7.92 8.64
C GLY A 167 -1.58 9.15 9.53
N GLY A 168 -2.15 10.22 9.02
CA GLY A 168 -2.36 11.47 9.78
C GLY A 168 -1.14 12.42 9.83
N GLN A 169 0.04 12.00 9.37
CA GLN A 169 1.21 12.86 9.24
C GLN A 169 1.24 13.51 7.85
N PRO A 170 1.29 14.85 7.74
CA PRO A 170 1.36 15.54 6.46
C PRO A 170 2.78 15.49 5.87
N PHE A 171 2.87 15.19 4.58
CA PHE A 171 4.08 15.27 3.78
C PHE A 171 3.87 16.25 2.64
N ALA A 172 4.82 17.17 2.45
CA ALA A 172 4.87 18.00 1.25
C ALA A 172 5.22 17.15 0.03
N SER A 173 5.03 17.68 -1.17
CA SER A 173 5.58 17.08 -2.38
C SER A 173 7.10 16.96 -2.25
N ALA A 174 7.65 15.84 -2.72
CA ALA A 174 9.08 15.56 -2.70
C ALA A 174 9.64 15.53 -4.12
N SER A 175 10.94 15.80 -4.25
CA SER A 175 11.66 15.74 -5.53
C SER A 175 11.55 14.34 -6.15
N PRO A 176 11.55 14.22 -7.48
CA PRO A 176 11.54 12.93 -8.13
C PRO A 176 12.85 12.17 -7.82
N LEU A 177 12.70 10.84 -7.71
CA LEU A 177 13.80 9.90 -7.56
C LEU A 177 14.43 9.62 -8.94
N ALA A 178 15.74 9.43 -8.98
CA ALA A 178 16.48 8.92 -10.15
C ALA A 178 16.66 7.40 -10.04
N TRP A 179 16.73 6.72 -11.19
CA TRP A 179 17.04 5.29 -11.21
C TRP A 179 18.48 5.02 -10.81
N ASN A 180 18.68 4.07 -9.90
CA ASN A 180 19.99 3.58 -9.50
C ASN A 180 20.06 2.06 -9.73
N ALA A 181 20.95 1.64 -10.64
CA ALA A 181 21.08 0.24 -11.04
C ALA A 181 21.63 -0.66 -9.91
N THR A 182 22.48 -0.10 -9.04
CA THR A 182 23.05 -0.82 -7.90
C THR A 182 21.95 -1.15 -6.86
N LEU A 183 21.10 -0.18 -6.54
CA LEU A 183 19.93 -0.40 -5.68
C LEU A 183 18.94 -1.38 -6.34
N ALA A 184 18.79 -1.33 -7.68
CA ALA A 184 17.92 -2.26 -8.38
C ALA A 184 18.45 -3.70 -8.32
N ALA A 185 19.74 -3.92 -8.40
CA ALA A 185 20.36 -5.24 -8.24
C ALA A 185 20.14 -5.79 -6.82
N ALA A 186 20.30 -4.95 -5.80
CA ALA A 186 20.00 -5.34 -4.42
C ALA A 186 18.51 -5.68 -4.23
N ALA A 187 17.61 -4.88 -4.80
CA ALA A 187 16.16 -5.12 -4.77
C ALA A 187 15.79 -6.45 -5.45
N GLU A 188 16.38 -6.75 -6.60
CA GLU A 188 16.13 -8.00 -7.34
C GLU A 188 16.56 -9.23 -6.52
N LYS A 189 17.75 -9.19 -5.93
CA LYS A 189 18.26 -10.29 -5.10
C LYS A 189 17.35 -10.52 -3.89
N HIS A 190 16.89 -9.47 -3.23
CA HIS A 190 15.98 -9.59 -2.10
C HIS A 190 14.60 -10.12 -2.50
N SER A 191 14.01 -9.60 -3.57
CA SER A 191 12.74 -10.13 -4.10
C SER A 191 12.83 -11.62 -4.44
N ARG A 192 13.93 -12.05 -5.07
CA ARG A 192 14.20 -13.47 -5.35
C ARG A 192 14.40 -14.29 -4.07
N SER A 193 15.08 -13.73 -3.07
CA SER A 193 15.28 -14.39 -1.78
C SER A 193 13.94 -14.63 -1.08
N MET A 194 13.08 -13.61 -1.02
CA MET A 194 11.73 -13.75 -0.46
C MET A 194 10.89 -14.79 -1.20
N ALA A 195 10.87 -14.74 -2.54
CA ALA A 195 10.09 -15.64 -3.37
C ALA A 195 10.55 -17.10 -3.20
N ASN A 196 11.85 -17.37 -3.39
CA ASN A 196 12.39 -18.71 -3.41
C ASN A 196 12.41 -19.40 -2.04
N ASN A 197 12.47 -18.61 -0.96
CA ASN A 197 12.51 -19.12 0.41
C ASN A 197 11.20 -18.93 1.17
N ASN A 198 10.16 -18.44 0.49
CA ASN A 198 8.82 -18.24 1.04
C ASN A 198 8.84 -17.50 2.39
N PHE A 199 9.38 -16.28 2.39
CA PHE A 199 9.35 -15.39 3.56
C PHE A 199 9.04 -13.95 3.13
N PHE A 200 8.63 -13.12 4.07
CA PHE A 200 8.40 -11.69 3.86
C PHE A 200 8.96 -10.93 5.06
N ASP A 201 10.12 -10.30 4.87
CA ASP A 201 10.84 -9.56 5.91
C ASP A 201 11.83 -8.60 5.24
N HIS A 202 12.11 -7.47 5.89
CA HIS A 202 13.17 -6.54 5.49
C HIS A 202 14.58 -7.13 5.67
N LYS A 203 14.75 -8.09 6.57
CA LYS A 203 16.02 -8.81 6.77
C LYS A 203 16.03 -10.10 5.96
N ASP A 204 17.17 -10.38 5.35
CA ASP A 204 17.41 -11.68 4.76
C ASP A 204 17.50 -12.76 5.84
N ARG A 205 17.39 -14.02 5.46
CA ARG A 205 17.51 -15.16 6.38
C ARG A 205 18.89 -15.27 7.06
N ASP A 206 19.91 -14.65 6.47
CA ASP A 206 21.26 -14.53 7.07
C ASP A 206 21.43 -13.26 7.92
N GLY A 207 20.34 -12.50 8.15
CA GLY A 207 20.29 -11.32 9.01
C GLY A 207 20.67 -10.00 8.35
N ARG A 208 21.00 -9.98 7.06
CA ARG A 208 21.36 -8.75 6.34
C ARG A 208 20.20 -7.79 6.25
N THR A 209 20.49 -6.54 6.56
CA THR A 209 19.56 -5.40 6.41
C THR A 209 19.53 -4.88 4.96
N PRO A 210 18.56 -4.02 4.60
CA PRO A 210 18.57 -3.33 3.29
C PRO A 210 19.87 -2.59 3.01
N GLY A 211 20.45 -1.92 4.03
CA GLY A 211 21.75 -1.23 3.90
C GLY A 211 22.87 -2.20 3.56
N ASP A 212 22.97 -3.33 4.26
CA ASP A 212 23.99 -4.35 3.99
C ASP A 212 23.88 -4.89 2.55
N ARG A 213 22.66 -5.10 2.06
CA ARG A 213 22.43 -5.56 0.68
C ARG A 213 22.87 -4.51 -0.37
N ALA A 214 22.53 -3.25 -0.11
CA ALA A 214 22.94 -2.15 -0.99
C ALA A 214 24.47 -2.01 -1.05
N GLU A 215 25.14 -2.07 0.10
CA GLU A 215 26.61 -2.02 0.20
C GLU A 215 27.27 -3.19 -0.54
N LEU A 216 26.75 -4.41 -0.40
CA LEU A 216 27.25 -5.59 -1.11
C LEU A 216 27.15 -5.47 -2.65
N GLU A 217 26.18 -4.71 -3.15
CA GLU A 217 26.06 -4.39 -4.58
C GLU A 217 26.94 -3.19 -4.99
N GLY A 218 27.63 -2.54 -4.05
CA GLY A 218 28.49 -1.39 -4.29
C GLY A 218 27.81 -0.03 -4.17
N TYR A 219 26.65 0.05 -3.53
CA TYR A 219 26.02 1.33 -3.21
C TYR A 219 26.74 2.00 -2.04
N SER A 220 27.16 3.26 -2.23
CA SER A 220 27.94 4.03 -1.26
C SER A 220 27.22 5.25 -0.69
N GLY A 221 25.90 5.33 -0.84
CA GLY A 221 25.09 6.41 -0.28
C GLY A 221 25.03 6.39 1.25
N GLN A 222 24.64 7.52 1.84
CA GLN A 222 24.61 7.70 3.30
C GLN A 222 23.42 7.04 3.98
N GLN A 223 22.31 6.89 3.28
CA GLN A 223 21.09 6.32 3.82
C GLN A 223 20.40 5.42 2.81
N VAL A 224 19.89 4.30 3.29
CA VAL A 224 19.09 3.36 2.53
C VAL A 224 17.75 3.13 3.24
N GLY A 225 16.66 3.20 2.48
CA GLY A 225 15.33 2.80 2.91
C GLY A 225 14.79 1.70 2.02
N GLU A 226 13.76 1.00 2.48
CA GLU A 226 13.15 -0.07 1.71
C GLU A 226 11.64 -0.10 1.91
N ASN A 227 10.91 -0.35 0.83
CA ASN A 227 9.54 -0.82 0.86
C ASN A 227 9.48 -2.20 0.19
N ILE A 228 8.81 -3.16 0.82
CA ILE A 228 8.53 -4.46 0.25
C ILE A 228 7.03 -4.67 0.09
N ALA A 229 6.65 -5.49 -0.88
CA ALA A 229 5.26 -5.89 -1.10
C ALA A 229 5.19 -7.33 -1.61
N ALA A 230 4.06 -8.01 -1.38
CA ALA A 230 3.89 -9.37 -1.82
C ALA A 230 2.44 -9.63 -2.25
N GLY A 231 2.28 -10.31 -3.39
CA GLY A 231 0.99 -10.72 -3.93
C GLY A 231 0.36 -9.75 -4.93
N GLN A 232 0.78 -8.49 -4.97
CA GLN A 232 0.27 -7.53 -5.95
C GLN A 232 0.84 -7.85 -7.33
N ASP A 233 -0.05 -8.01 -8.31
CA ASP A 233 0.28 -8.43 -9.68
C ASP A 233 0.54 -7.26 -10.65
N THR A 234 0.47 -6.02 -10.18
CA THR A 234 0.75 -4.82 -10.97
C THR A 234 1.46 -3.76 -10.16
N VAL A 235 2.31 -2.97 -10.81
CA VAL A 235 2.97 -1.79 -10.23
C VAL A 235 1.96 -0.85 -9.54
N ARG A 236 0.80 -0.63 -10.16
CA ARG A 236 -0.25 0.21 -9.61
C ARG A 236 -0.71 -0.26 -8.24
N LYS A 237 -1.06 -1.55 -8.13
CA LYS A 237 -1.48 -2.14 -6.86
C LYS A 237 -0.40 -2.08 -5.78
N VAL A 238 0.86 -2.28 -6.16
CA VAL A 238 2.00 -2.15 -5.23
C VAL A 238 2.06 -0.74 -4.64
N VAL A 239 2.05 0.28 -5.50
CA VAL A 239 2.14 1.68 -5.05
C VAL A 239 0.89 2.09 -4.26
N ASP A 240 -0.30 1.70 -4.71
CA ASP A 240 -1.55 1.99 -3.98
C ASP A 240 -1.52 1.34 -2.58
N GLY A 241 -1.02 0.10 -2.45
CA GLY A 241 -0.84 -0.57 -1.17
C GLY A 241 0.17 0.14 -0.26
N TRP A 242 1.31 0.58 -0.79
CA TRP A 242 2.28 1.34 0.00
C TRP A 242 1.74 2.71 0.44
N LEU A 243 0.97 3.39 -0.41
CA LEU A 243 0.36 4.67 -0.06
C LEU A 243 -0.74 4.52 1.02
N ALA A 244 -1.41 3.39 1.06
CA ALA A 244 -2.41 3.07 2.08
C ALA A 244 -1.81 2.66 3.43
N SER A 245 -0.50 2.37 3.50
CA SER A 245 0.22 1.99 4.72
C SER A 245 1.03 3.17 5.25
N PRO A 246 0.78 3.68 6.46
CA PRO A 246 1.42 4.88 7.00
C PRO A 246 2.95 4.86 6.93
N GLY A 247 3.58 3.75 7.32
CA GLY A 247 5.04 3.61 7.31
C GLY A 247 5.63 3.59 5.90
N HIS A 248 5.04 2.80 4.99
CA HIS A 248 5.48 2.75 3.60
C HIS A 248 5.25 4.08 2.88
N CYS A 249 4.12 4.73 3.14
CA CYS A 249 3.80 6.06 2.60
C CYS A 249 4.81 7.10 3.08
N ALA A 250 5.13 7.14 4.37
CA ALA A 250 6.14 8.05 4.93
C ALA A 250 7.52 7.82 4.30
N ASN A 251 7.93 6.56 4.15
CA ASN A 251 9.19 6.20 3.51
C ASN A 251 9.22 6.64 2.04
N LEU A 252 8.15 6.38 1.29
CA LEU A 252 7.98 6.80 -0.10
C LEU A 252 8.05 8.32 -0.26
N MET A 253 7.47 9.09 0.68
CA MET A 253 7.42 10.55 0.64
C MET A 253 8.62 11.23 1.28
N ASN A 254 9.59 10.47 1.83
CA ASN A 254 10.76 11.04 2.48
C ASN A 254 11.57 11.91 1.48
N PRO A 255 11.76 13.22 1.76
CA PRO A 255 12.48 14.13 0.88
C PRO A 255 13.98 13.91 0.83
N GLN A 256 14.56 13.13 1.74
CA GLN A 256 15.99 12.83 1.79
C GLN A 256 16.42 11.81 0.73
N TYR A 257 15.48 11.02 0.22
CA TYR A 257 15.78 10.07 -0.85
C TYR A 257 15.77 10.75 -2.21
N HIS A 258 16.81 10.45 -3.01
CA HIS A 258 17.04 10.97 -4.35
C HIS A 258 17.14 9.87 -5.40
N GLU A 259 17.33 8.63 -4.99
CA GLU A 259 17.54 7.48 -5.87
C GLU A 259 16.59 6.34 -5.52
N LEU A 260 16.28 5.54 -6.54
CA LEU A 260 15.47 4.33 -6.41
C LEU A 260 16.03 3.22 -7.29
N GLY A 261 16.10 2.03 -6.72
CA GLY A 261 16.20 0.78 -7.46
C GLY A 261 15.06 -0.15 -7.06
N ALA A 262 14.40 -0.75 -8.03
CA ALA A 262 13.27 -1.62 -7.73
C ALA A 262 13.22 -2.83 -8.65
N ALA A 263 12.71 -3.94 -8.12
CA ALA A 263 12.52 -5.18 -8.86
C ALA A 263 11.42 -6.04 -8.24
N TYR A 264 11.01 -7.08 -8.96
CA TYR A 264 10.13 -8.13 -8.46
C TYR A 264 10.69 -9.51 -8.78
N ALA A 265 10.17 -10.52 -8.08
CA ALA A 265 10.39 -11.92 -8.39
C ALA A 265 9.09 -12.72 -8.20
N VAL A 266 8.95 -13.81 -8.96
CA VAL A 266 7.78 -14.70 -8.93
C VAL A 266 8.24 -16.10 -8.57
N ASP A 267 7.57 -16.71 -7.59
CA ASP A 267 7.53 -18.15 -7.37
C ASP A 267 6.09 -18.58 -7.11
N PRO A 268 5.43 -19.25 -8.06
CA PRO A 268 4.04 -19.69 -7.88
C PRO A 268 3.82 -20.66 -6.72
N LYS A 269 4.89 -21.26 -6.19
CA LYS A 269 4.85 -22.19 -5.06
C LYS A 269 4.89 -21.46 -3.71
N SER A 270 5.32 -20.21 -3.69
CA SER A 270 5.33 -19.42 -2.47
C SER A 270 3.93 -18.92 -2.10
N ASP A 271 3.72 -18.55 -0.83
CA ASP A 271 2.41 -18.14 -0.31
C ASP A 271 1.82 -16.94 -1.08
N ALA A 272 2.62 -15.93 -1.38
CA ALA A 272 2.17 -14.74 -2.09
C ALA A 272 2.33 -14.84 -3.62
N GLY A 273 3.16 -15.74 -4.12
CA GLY A 273 3.40 -15.95 -5.55
C GLY A 273 4.27 -14.90 -6.24
N ILE A 274 4.29 -13.67 -5.75
CA ILE A 274 5.08 -12.55 -6.27
C ILE A 274 5.54 -11.64 -5.13
N TYR A 275 6.77 -11.13 -5.23
CA TYR A 275 7.39 -10.26 -4.24
C TYR A 275 8.07 -9.08 -4.91
N TRP A 276 7.89 -7.90 -4.34
CA TRP A 276 8.44 -6.65 -4.82
C TRP A 276 9.36 -6.02 -3.78
N THR A 277 10.42 -5.42 -4.24
CA THR A 277 11.32 -4.62 -3.42
C THR A 277 11.61 -3.29 -4.11
N ALA A 278 11.47 -2.20 -3.36
CA ALA A 278 11.92 -0.86 -3.76
C ALA A 278 12.92 -0.38 -2.73
N MET A 279 14.16 -0.14 -3.17
CA MET A 279 15.23 0.40 -2.35
C MET A 279 15.43 1.88 -2.67
N PHE A 280 15.33 2.70 -1.65
CA PHE A 280 15.53 4.15 -1.72
C PHE A 280 16.94 4.49 -1.25
N GLY A 281 17.56 5.46 -1.91
CA GLY A 281 18.91 5.90 -1.58
C GLY A 281 19.02 7.41 -1.42
N ALA A 282 19.87 7.82 -0.46
CA ALA A 282 20.40 9.17 -0.34
C ALA A 282 21.90 9.11 -0.57
N PRO A 283 22.43 9.76 -1.63
CA PRO A 283 23.85 9.77 -1.97
C PRO A 283 24.73 10.38 -0.89
#